data_f90b6b15b86695468291093c7ec28ddc
#
_entry.id   f90b6b15b86695468291093c7ec28ddc
#
_cell.length_a   1.000
_cell.length_b   1.000
_cell.length_c   1.000
_cell.angle_alpha   90.00
_cell.angle_beta   90.00
_cell.angle_gamma   90.00
#
_symmetry.space_group_name_H-M   'P 1'
#
loop_
_entity.id
_entity.type
_entity.pdbx_description
1 polymer ?
#
loop_
_entity_poly.entity_id
_entity_poly.type
_entity_poly.pdbx_seq_one_letter_code
_entity_poly.pdbx_strand_id
1 'polypeptide(L)'
;MRALRTACAAVAALVLAGCAAGSARTAPAPPANGREGDALIRYAQQVLVDRCLAGRGLTTAGRPASPEESGRLQAALFGAGPTELSLTLPTGHTVRAHTDGCLAAARHTLYGDQRRWFRAEVTVNNLGAEAAARMRADPAHRAARARFVRCLKSAGESPTRAGDTAALQRCRRGSGLASAEARLEPVQLAEVRSLRRDQLTVHEQLRTGALHRAAEISAAHHHGNNPEKGPSSP
;
A
#
# COMPACT_ATOMS: atom_id res chain seq x y z
N MET A 1 12.80 -54.09 48.77
CA MET A 1 14.09 -54.79 48.83
C MET A 1 14.96 -54.38 47.64
N ARG A 2 16.16 -54.06 47.94
CA ARG A 2 17.34 -53.90 47.08
C ARG A 2 17.42 -52.68 46.16
N ALA A 3 18.17 -51.76 46.71
CA ALA A 3 18.95 -50.74 46.03
C ALA A 3 19.97 -51.36 45.04
N LEU A 4 20.24 -50.63 43.96
CA LEU A 4 21.58 -50.64 43.36
C LEU A 4 21.91 -49.20 42.89
N ARG A 5 22.94 -48.67 43.53
CA ARG A 5 23.69 -47.49 43.14
C ARG A 5 24.64 -47.88 41.98
N THR A 6 24.80 -47.10 40.97
CA THR A 6 26.07 -47.01 40.24
C THR A 6 26.32 -45.56 39.79
N ALA A 7 27.46 -45.08 40.22
CA ALA A 7 28.07 -43.80 39.90
C ALA A 7 28.90 -43.91 38.61
N CYS A 8 29.43 -42.77 38.17
CA CYS A 8 30.47 -42.50 37.16
C CYS A 8 29.93 -41.96 35.85
N ALA A 9 30.46 -40.95 35.24
CA ALA A 9 31.67 -40.19 35.36
C ALA A 9 31.50 -38.86 34.66
N ALA A 10 32.07 -37.80 35.22
CA ALA A 10 32.18 -36.49 34.61
C ALA A 10 33.18 -36.52 33.44
N VAL A 11 32.75 -36.11 32.24
CA VAL A 11 33.67 -35.72 31.17
C VAL A 11 33.44 -34.25 30.90
N ALA A 12 34.35 -33.43 31.36
CA ALA A 12 34.45 -32.02 31.07
C ALA A 12 35.03 -31.85 29.66
N ALA A 13 34.17 -31.56 28.67
CA ALA A 13 34.60 -31.09 27.37
C ALA A 13 34.61 -29.56 27.36
N LEU A 14 35.81 -28.99 27.50
CA LEU A 14 36.10 -27.58 27.24
C LEU A 14 35.96 -27.32 25.74
N VAL A 15 34.81 -26.80 25.30
CA VAL A 15 34.65 -26.24 23.97
C VAL A 15 35.05 -24.77 24.05
N LEU A 16 36.23 -24.46 23.50
CA LEU A 16 36.68 -23.11 23.21
C LEU A 16 35.76 -22.51 22.13
N ALA A 17 34.69 -21.85 22.54
CA ALA A 17 33.89 -21.03 21.66
C ALA A 17 34.68 -19.76 21.33
N GLY A 18 35.31 -19.74 20.15
CA GLY A 18 35.87 -18.54 19.54
C GLY A 18 34.76 -17.54 19.29
N CYS A 19 34.73 -16.45 20.05
CA CYS A 19 33.91 -15.29 19.78
C CYS A 19 34.41 -14.59 18.52
N ALA A 20 33.89 -15.00 17.34
CA ALA A 20 33.86 -14.14 16.18
C ALA A 20 32.79 -13.09 16.47
N ALA A 21 33.19 -11.95 17.05
CA ALA A 21 32.34 -10.76 17.15
C ALA A 21 32.15 -10.17 15.73
N GLY A 22 31.34 -10.84 14.91
CA GLY A 22 30.73 -10.23 13.74
C GLY A 22 29.76 -9.18 14.26
N SER A 23 30.10 -7.90 14.12
CA SER A 23 29.18 -6.79 14.37
C SER A 23 27.97 -6.99 13.47
N ALA A 24 26.95 -7.68 13.95
CA ALA A 24 25.65 -7.73 13.31
C ALA A 24 25.17 -6.27 13.26
N ARG A 25 25.25 -5.65 12.07
CA ARG A 25 24.63 -4.34 11.85
C ARG A 25 23.14 -4.52 12.09
N THR A 26 22.69 -4.06 13.24
CA THR A 26 21.27 -4.02 13.57
C THR A 26 20.61 -3.08 12.55
N ALA A 27 19.74 -3.63 11.73
CA ALA A 27 18.93 -2.81 10.83
C ALA A 27 18.15 -1.77 11.67
N PRO A 28 18.03 -0.51 11.21
CA PRO A 28 17.28 0.50 11.92
C PRO A 28 15.87 0.01 12.21
N ALA A 29 15.39 0.23 13.42
CA ALA A 29 14.03 -0.11 13.78
C ALA A 29 13.06 0.66 12.86
N PRO A 30 12.01 0.01 12.33
CA PRO A 30 11.02 0.70 11.50
C PRO A 30 10.29 1.77 12.32
N PRO A 31 9.90 2.90 11.67
CA PRO A 31 9.25 4.01 12.36
C PRO A 31 7.92 3.59 13.02
N ALA A 32 7.67 4.14 14.20
CA ALA A 32 6.53 3.76 15.04
C ALA A 32 5.19 4.26 14.51
N ASN A 33 5.16 5.33 13.68
CA ASN A 33 3.91 5.88 13.16
C ASN A 33 3.65 5.51 11.69
N GLY A 34 2.35 5.40 11.32
CA GLY A 34 1.94 4.96 10.00
C GLY A 34 2.41 5.88 8.86
N ARG A 35 2.43 7.21 9.08
CA ARG A 35 2.81 8.19 8.04
C ARG A 35 4.30 8.14 7.72
N GLU A 36 5.15 8.03 8.74
CA GLU A 36 6.60 7.87 8.56
C GLU A 36 6.92 6.54 7.89
N GLY A 37 6.23 5.47 8.27
CA GLY A 37 6.37 4.18 7.64
C GLY A 37 6.01 4.21 6.16
N ASP A 38 4.90 4.87 5.80
CA ASP A 38 4.50 5.03 4.39
C ASP A 38 5.50 5.90 3.62
N ALA A 39 6.07 6.93 4.25
CA ALA A 39 7.11 7.75 3.63
C ALA A 39 8.39 6.93 3.36
N LEU A 40 8.79 6.08 4.32
CA LEU A 40 9.94 5.19 4.18
C LEU A 40 9.74 4.16 3.05
N ILE A 41 8.57 3.53 2.97
CA ILE A 41 8.25 2.60 1.89
C ILE A 41 8.29 3.31 0.54
N ARG A 42 7.69 4.50 0.41
CA ARG A 42 7.73 5.28 -0.83
C ARG A 42 9.14 5.65 -1.23
N TYR A 43 9.97 6.09 -0.28
CA TYR A 43 11.37 6.39 -0.53
C TYR A 43 12.14 5.17 -1.04
N ALA A 44 12.04 4.04 -0.36
CA ALA A 44 12.68 2.80 -0.78
C ALA A 44 12.19 2.33 -2.15
N GLN A 45 10.89 2.46 -2.44
CA GLN A 45 10.32 2.16 -3.75
C GLN A 45 10.94 3.05 -4.83
N GLN A 46 11.09 4.36 -4.57
CA GLN A 46 11.73 5.29 -5.51
C GLN A 46 13.18 4.89 -5.78
N VAL A 47 13.96 4.59 -4.74
CA VAL A 47 15.36 4.12 -4.88
C VAL A 47 15.46 2.88 -5.77
N LEU A 48 14.54 1.92 -5.59
CA LEU A 48 14.50 0.69 -6.40
C LEU A 48 14.12 0.98 -7.87
N VAL A 49 13.14 1.85 -8.09
CA VAL A 49 12.71 2.28 -9.42
C VAL A 49 13.84 3.00 -10.14
N ASP A 50 14.52 3.95 -9.49
CA ASP A 50 15.61 4.72 -10.08
C ASP A 50 16.80 3.82 -10.45
N ARG A 51 17.15 2.86 -9.60
CA ARG A 51 18.18 1.84 -9.93
C ARG A 51 17.78 0.98 -11.12
N CYS A 52 16.54 0.56 -11.20
CA CYS A 52 16.01 -0.24 -12.30
C CYS A 52 16.06 0.56 -13.63
N LEU A 53 15.63 1.82 -13.60
CA LEU A 53 15.67 2.71 -14.77
C LEU A 53 17.10 3.01 -15.20
N ALA A 54 18.00 3.32 -14.27
CA ALA A 54 19.41 3.56 -14.54
C ALA A 54 20.06 2.34 -15.23
N GLY A 55 19.74 1.12 -14.79
CA GLY A 55 20.17 -0.12 -15.45
C GLY A 55 19.66 -0.28 -16.89
N ARG A 56 18.63 0.51 -17.28
CA ARG A 56 18.09 0.56 -18.66
C ARG A 56 18.51 1.83 -19.42
N GLY A 57 19.42 2.63 -18.86
CA GLY A 57 19.84 3.91 -19.43
C GLY A 57 18.75 4.98 -19.42
N LEU A 58 17.79 4.90 -18.51
CA LEU A 58 16.65 5.82 -18.36
C LEU A 58 16.67 6.51 -17.00
N THR A 59 16.01 7.66 -16.91
CA THR A 59 15.86 8.42 -15.66
C THR A 59 14.51 9.09 -15.59
N THR A 60 14.00 9.30 -14.37
CA THR A 60 12.84 10.17 -14.10
C THR A 60 13.25 11.63 -13.89
N ALA A 61 14.55 11.92 -13.78
CA ALA A 61 15.05 13.28 -13.66
C ALA A 61 14.97 13.99 -15.01
N GLY A 62 14.22 15.08 -15.07
CA GLY A 62 14.03 15.85 -16.29
C GLY A 62 12.81 15.45 -17.11
N ARG A 63 12.56 16.25 -18.17
CA ARG A 63 11.50 15.98 -19.14
C ARG A 63 12.05 15.13 -20.29
N PRO A 64 11.35 14.07 -20.73
CA PRO A 64 11.79 13.34 -21.93
C PRO A 64 11.98 14.26 -23.13
N ALA A 65 13.06 14.06 -23.88
CA ALA A 65 13.43 14.91 -25.00
C ALA A 65 12.54 14.66 -26.26
N SER A 66 11.95 13.45 -26.35
CA SER A 66 11.08 13.08 -27.47
C SER A 66 9.89 12.20 -27.03
N PRO A 67 8.84 12.08 -27.90
CA PRO A 67 7.73 11.15 -27.66
C PRO A 67 8.21 9.69 -27.54
N GLU A 68 9.21 9.28 -28.31
CA GLU A 68 9.77 7.91 -28.28
C GLU A 68 10.48 7.64 -26.96
N GLU A 69 11.24 8.60 -26.44
CA GLU A 69 11.87 8.50 -25.12
C GLU A 69 10.80 8.42 -24.02
N SER A 70 9.76 9.23 -24.12
CA SER A 70 8.61 9.17 -23.22
C SER A 70 7.93 7.78 -23.26
N GLY A 71 7.74 7.20 -24.44
CA GLY A 71 7.18 5.86 -24.61
C GLY A 71 8.06 4.78 -23.99
N ARG A 72 9.40 4.85 -24.20
CA ARG A 72 10.35 3.92 -23.58
C ARG A 72 10.34 4.03 -22.05
N LEU A 73 10.30 5.23 -21.51
CA LEU A 73 10.23 5.47 -20.07
C LEU A 73 8.92 4.91 -19.48
N GLN A 74 7.79 5.15 -20.13
CA GLN A 74 6.48 4.60 -19.72
C GLN A 74 6.52 3.06 -19.71
N ALA A 75 6.98 2.43 -20.76
CA ALA A 75 7.12 0.98 -20.85
C ALA A 75 8.08 0.41 -19.78
N ALA A 76 9.20 1.10 -19.54
CA ALA A 76 10.15 0.71 -18.50
C ALA A 76 9.57 0.84 -17.08
N LEU A 77 8.79 1.89 -16.81
CA LEU A 77 8.17 2.12 -15.50
C LEU A 77 7.02 1.14 -15.22
N PHE A 78 6.06 1.07 -16.14
CA PHE A 78 4.77 0.41 -15.89
C PHE A 78 4.67 -0.99 -16.47
N GLY A 79 5.61 -1.38 -17.34
CA GLY A 79 5.56 -2.61 -18.12
C GLY A 79 4.97 -2.41 -19.51
N ALA A 80 5.33 -3.30 -20.43
CA ALA A 80 4.85 -3.34 -21.81
C ALA A 80 4.25 -4.71 -22.18
N GLY A 81 4.36 -5.67 -21.28
CA GLY A 81 3.79 -7.00 -21.43
C GLY A 81 2.27 -7.06 -21.20
N PRO A 82 1.67 -8.25 -21.18
CA PRO A 82 0.25 -8.40 -20.83
C PRO A 82 -0.02 -8.01 -19.38
N THR A 83 -1.24 -7.54 -19.10
CA THR A 83 -1.72 -7.26 -17.74
C THR A 83 -2.10 -8.58 -17.04
N GLU A 84 -1.18 -9.15 -16.30
CA GLU A 84 -1.34 -10.48 -15.68
C GLU A 84 -2.11 -10.46 -14.35
N LEU A 85 -2.15 -9.29 -13.72
CA LEU A 85 -2.91 -9.09 -12.48
C LEU A 85 -4.27 -8.50 -12.82
N SER A 86 -5.33 -9.11 -12.31
CA SER A 86 -6.69 -8.63 -12.49
C SER A 86 -7.52 -8.93 -11.25
N LEU A 87 -8.33 -7.96 -10.81
CA LEU A 87 -9.30 -8.11 -9.73
C LEU A 87 -10.57 -7.34 -10.06
N THR A 88 -11.70 -8.06 -10.13
CA THR A 88 -13.02 -7.43 -10.22
C THR A 88 -13.54 -7.15 -8.82
N LEU A 89 -13.87 -5.90 -8.58
CA LEU A 89 -14.41 -5.41 -7.31
C LEU A 89 -15.92 -5.68 -7.23
N PRO A 90 -16.51 -5.72 -6.02
CA PRO A 90 -17.96 -5.86 -5.83
C PRO A 90 -18.78 -4.73 -6.51
N THR A 91 -18.15 -3.60 -6.80
CA THR A 91 -18.74 -2.49 -7.56
C THR A 91 -18.85 -2.76 -9.05
N GLY A 92 -18.35 -3.92 -9.53
CA GLY A 92 -18.29 -4.28 -10.96
C GLY A 92 -17.06 -3.72 -11.69
N HIS A 93 -16.29 -2.83 -11.06
CA HIS A 93 -15.08 -2.27 -11.66
C HIS A 93 -13.93 -3.30 -11.62
N THR A 94 -13.18 -3.45 -12.71
CA THR A 94 -12.01 -4.32 -12.79
C THR A 94 -10.74 -3.50 -12.80
N VAL A 95 -9.87 -3.75 -11.81
CA VAL A 95 -8.52 -3.19 -11.72
C VAL A 95 -7.54 -4.18 -12.34
N ARG A 96 -6.62 -3.69 -13.16
CA ARG A 96 -5.58 -4.49 -13.81
C ARG A 96 -4.20 -3.89 -13.57
N ALA A 97 -3.16 -4.73 -13.56
CA ALA A 97 -1.78 -4.29 -13.45
C ALA A 97 -0.85 -5.26 -14.18
N HIS A 98 0.32 -4.75 -14.55
CA HIS A 98 1.42 -5.55 -15.09
C HIS A 98 2.25 -6.18 -13.97
N THR A 99 2.93 -7.28 -14.26
CA THR A 99 3.94 -7.89 -13.38
C THR A 99 5.36 -7.54 -13.81
N ASP A 100 5.52 -6.96 -14.99
CA ASP A 100 6.77 -6.42 -15.53
C ASP A 100 6.90 -4.90 -15.27
N GLY A 101 8.06 -4.36 -15.60
CA GLY A 101 8.39 -2.95 -15.36
C GLY A 101 9.02 -2.66 -14.00
N CYS A 102 9.66 -1.48 -13.89
CA CYS A 102 10.43 -1.12 -12.70
C CYS A 102 9.58 -0.94 -11.44
N LEU A 103 8.34 -0.47 -11.57
CA LEU A 103 7.40 -0.37 -10.45
C LEU A 103 6.97 -1.75 -9.94
N ALA A 104 6.70 -2.69 -10.83
CA ALA A 104 6.36 -4.06 -10.45
C ALA A 104 7.55 -4.75 -9.78
N ALA A 105 8.77 -4.60 -10.31
CA ALA A 105 10.00 -5.12 -9.70
C ALA A 105 10.26 -4.53 -8.31
N ALA A 106 10.09 -3.21 -8.12
CA ALA A 106 10.23 -2.55 -6.84
C ALA A 106 9.20 -3.06 -5.82
N ARG A 107 7.93 -3.23 -6.22
CA ARG A 107 6.88 -3.82 -5.38
C ARG A 107 7.18 -5.27 -5.02
N HIS A 108 7.70 -6.07 -5.96
CA HIS A 108 8.13 -7.43 -5.67
C HIS A 108 9.22 -7.47 -4.60
N THR A 109 10.23 -6.60 -4.72
CA THR A 109 11.29 -6.48 -3.71
C THR A 109 10.73 -6.07 -2.34
N LEU A 110 9.79 -5.13 -2.29
CA LEU A 110 9.24 -4.62 -1.02
C LEU A 110 8.20 -5.56 -0.39
N TYR A 111 7.29 -6.13 -1.17
CA TYR A 111 6.14 -6.87 -0.64
C TYR A 111 6.23 -8.39 -0.87
N GLY A 112 7.17 -8.86 -1.71
CA GLY A 112 7.31 -10.27 -2.09
C GLY A 112 6.28 -10.69 -3.11
N ASP A 113 5.25 -11.44 -2.72
CA ASP A 113 4.21 -11.96 -3.63
C ASP A 113 3.36 -10.82 -4.21
N GLN A 114 3.61 -10.50 -5.48
CA GLN A 114 2.91 -9.42 -6.21
C GLN A 114 1.40 -9.67 -6.32
N ARG A 115 0.96 -10.93 -6.51
CA ARG A 115 -0.46 -11.25 -6.64
C ARG A 115 -1.18 -11.05 -5.33
N ARG A 116 -0.57 -11.50 -4.25
CA ARG A 116 -1.11 -11.36 -2.89
C ARG A 116 -1.18 -9.88 -2.49
N TRP A 117 -0.11 -9.13 -2.74
CA TRP A 117 -0.08 -7.69 -2.50
C TRP A 117 -1.13 -6.95 -3.32
N PHE A 118 -1.17 -7.17 -4.64
CA PHE A 118 -2.13 -6.52 -5.52
C PHE A 118 -3.58 -6.72 -5.07
N ARG A 119 -3.97 -7.95 -4.72
CA ARG A 119 -5.33 -8.24 -4.23
C ARG A 119 -5.63 -7.50 -2.93
N ALA A 120 -4.72 -7.52 -1.97
CA ALA A 120 -4.89 -6.87 -0.68
C ALA A 120 -4.97 -5.34 -0.84
N GLU A 121 -4.02 -4.74 -1.56
CA GLU A 121 -3.94 -3.30 -1.83
C GLU A 121 -5.19 -2.78 -2.56
N VAL A 122 -5.57 -3.43 -3.67
CA VAL A 122 -6.77 -3.03 -4.43
C VAL A 122 -8.02 -3.14 -3.58
N THR A 123 -8.15 -4.19 -2.75
CA THR A 123 -9.30 -4.33 -1.85
C THR A 123 -9.32 -3.22 -0.81
N VAL A 124 -8.20 -2.98 -0.12
CA VAL A 124 -8.11 -1.96 0.96
C VAL A 124 -8.39 -0.56 0.43
N ASN A 125 -7.83 -0.22 -0.74
CA ASN A 125 -8.03 1.09 -1.38
C ASN A 125 -9.48 1.31 -1.88
N ASN A 126 -10.28 0.26 -1.99
CA ASN A 126 -11.65 0.33 -2.50
C ASN A 126 -12.74 0.06 -1.45
N LEU A 127 -12.41 -0.07 -0.16
CA LEU A 127 -13.39 -0.29 0.91
C LEU A 127 -14.46 0.82 0.97
N GLY A 128 -14.05 2.09 0.83
CA GLY A 128 -14.97 3.21 0.79
C GLY A 128 -15.91 3.18 -0.42
N ALA A 129 -15.42 2.79 -1.59
CA ALA A 129 -16.23 2.66 -2.80
C ALA A 129 -17.26 1.52 -2.67
N GLU A 130 -16.86 0.38 -2.08
CA GLU A 130 -17.77 -0.73 -1.77
C GLU A 130 -18.83 -0.31 -0.75
N ALA A 131 -18.46 0.38 0.34
CA ALA A 131 -19.39 0.91 1.33
C ALA A 131 -20.38 1.91 0.72
N ALA A 132 -19.90 2.83 -0.12
CA ALA A 132 -20.73 3.78 -0.84
C ALA A 132 -21.70 3.10 -1.82
N ALA A 133 -21.29 2.02 -2.48
CA ALA A 133 -22.18 1.25 -3.35
C ALA A 133 -23.30 0.57 -2.55
N ARG A 134 -22.99 -0.02 -1.39
CA ARG A 134 -23.98 -0.60 -0.47
C ARG A 134 -24.95 0.44 0.08
N MET A 135 -24.41 1.59 0.53
CA MET A 135 -25.24 2.72 0.96
C MET A 135 -26.21 3.17 -0.13
N ARG A 136 -25.77 3.28 -1.39
CA ARG A 136 -26.65 3.63 -2.51
C ARG A 136 -27.75 2.59 -2.78
N ALA A 137 -27.51 1.33 -2.45
CA ALA A 137 -28.49 0.25 -2.54
C ALA A 137 -29.49 0.24 -1.39
N ASP A 138 -29.24 0.95 -0.30
CA ASP A 138 -30.12 1.03 0.87
C ASP A 138 -31.46 1.72 0.52
N PRO A 139 -32.61 1.15 0.91
CA PRO A 139 -33.94 1.72 0.59
C PRO A 139 -34.13 3.15 1.14
N ALA A 140 -33.64 3.44 2.36
CA ALA A 140 -33.77 4.77 2.97
C ALA A 140 -32.91 5.81 2.22
N HIS A 141 -31.70 5.45 1.82
CA HIS A 141 -30.85 6.29 0.97
C HIS A 141 -31.50 6.55 -0.39
N ARG A 142 -32.02 5.50 -1.07
CA ARG A 142 -32.72 5.66 -2.35
C ARG A 142 -33.91 6.59 -2.26
N ALA A 143 -34.73 6.44 -1.22
CA ALA A 143 -35.88 7.31 -0.98
C ALA A 143 -35.46 8.78 -0.74
N ALA A 144 -34.43 9.01 0.09
CA ALA A 144 -33.89 10.35 0.35
C ALA A 144 -33.33 10.98 -0.95
N ARG A 145 -32.57 10.21 -1.73
CA ARG A 145 -32.06 10.65 -3.02
C ARG A 145 -33.17 10.99 -4.03
N ALA A 146 -34.24 10.22 -4.08
CA ALA A 146 -35.36 10.54 -4.95
C ALA A 146 -36.04 11.89 -4.53
N ARG A 147 -36.19 12.15 -3.23
CA ARG A 147 -36.68 13.47 -2.74
C ARG A 147 -35.71 14.59 -3.10
N PHE A 148 -34.41 14.38 -2.94
CA PHE A 148 -33.36 15.33 -3.31
C PHE A 148 -33.44 15.73 -4.79
N VAL A 149 -33.50 14.74 -5.69
CA VAL A 149 -33.61 14.98 -7.14
C VAL A 149 -34.89 15.75 -7.47
N ARG A 150 -36.03 15.43 -6.86
CA ARG A 150 -37.29 16.20 -7.05
C ARG A 150 -37.13 17.67 -6.61
N CYS A 151 -36.52 17.90 -5.43
CA CYS A 151 -36.27 19.26 -4.93
C CYS A 151 -35.40 20.06 -5.90
N LEU A 152 -34.31 19.49 -6.43
CA LEU A 152 -33.46 20.17 -7.41
C LEU A 152 -34.24 20.55 -8.69
N LYS A 153 -35.02 19.63 -9.20
CA LYS A 153 -35.87 19.89 -10.39
C LYS A 153 -36.85 21.05 -10.13
N SER A 154 -37.49 21.09 -8.96
CA SER A 154 -38.38 22.19 -8.57
C SER A 154 -37.66 23.51 -8.39
N ALA A 155 -36.36 23.50 -8.07
CA ALA A 155 -35.52 24.70 -7.98
C ALA A 155 -34.88 25.12 -9.31
N GLY A 156 -35.19 24.45 -10.42
CA GLY A 156 -34.60 24.72 -11.74
C GLY A 156 -33.15 24.24 -11.90
N GLU A 157 -32.68 23.45 -10.97
CA GLU A 157 -31.29 22.98 -10.93
C GLU A 157 -31.14 21.57 -11.53
N SER A 158 -30.04 21.34 -12.25
CA SER A 158 -29.69 20.00 -12.75
C SER A 158 -28.80 19.29 -11.76
N PRO A 159 -29.08 18.02 -11.39
CA PRO A 159 -28.23 17.21 -10.52
C PRO A 159 -26.79 17.03 -11.03
N THR A 160 -26.57 17.16 -12.34
CA THR A 160 -25.27 16.96 -13.00
C THR A 160 -24.49 18.27 -13.18
N ARG A 161 -25.14 19.41 -13.07
CA ARG A 161 -24.54 20.77 -13.24
C ARG A 161 -24.51 21.57 -11.97
N ALA A 162 -25.11 21.08 -10.88
CA ALA A 162 -25.14 21.80 -9.63
C ALA A 162 -23.72 21.91 -9.06
N GLY A 163 -23.13 23.08 -9.19
CA GLY A 163 -22.03 23.50 -8.34
C GLY A 163 -22.49 23.55 -6.87
N ASP A 164 -21.63 23.95 -5.95
CA ASP A 164 -21.99 24.06 -4.52
C ASP A 164 -22.90 25.30 -4.28
N THR A 165 -24.16 25.20 -4.75
CA THR A 165 -25.14 26.26 -4.68
C THR A 165 -25.95 26.20 -3.39
N ALA A 166 -26.49 27.33 -2.94
CA ALA A 166 -27.39 27.39 -1.81
C ALA A 166 -28.64 26.50 -2.00
N ALA A 167 -29.12 26.36 -3.24
CA ALA A 167 -30.24 25.49 -3.59
C ALA A 167 -29.86 24.00 -3.39
N LEU A 168 -28.68 23.58 -3.83
CA LEU A 168 -28.16 22.22 -3.61
C LEU A 168 -28.13 21.88 -2.11
N GLN A 169 -27.57 22.77 -1.30
CA GLN A 169 -27.45 22.56 0.14
C GLN A 169 -28.82 22.51 0.83
N ARG A 170 -29.76 23.39 0.45
CA ARG A 170 -31.14 23.34 0.96
C ARG A 170 -31.84 22.05 0.59
N CYS A 171 -31.77 21.64 -0.68
CA CYS A 171 -32.37 20.39 -1.14
C CYS A 171 -31.74 19.15 -0.48
N ARG A 172 -30.42 19.14 -0.27
CA ARG A 172 -29.73 18.04 0.40
C ARG A 172 -30.19 17.85 1.86
N ARG A 173 -30.33 18.98 2.60
CA ARG A 173 -30.86 18.96 3.97
C ARG A 173 -32.34 18.60 4.01
N GLY A 174 -33.19 19.30 3.23
CA GLY A 174 -34.63 19.12 3.24
C GLY A 174 -35.10 17.75 2.77
N SER A 175 -34.36 17.08 1.92
CA SER A 175 -34.65 15.70 1.49
C SER A 175 -34.30 14.63 2.51
N GLY A 176 -33.51 14.98 3.55
CA GLY A 176 -32.93 14.03 4.51
C GLY A 176 -31.76 13.23 3.93
N LEU A 177 -31.23 13.60 2.76
CA LEU A 177 -30.13 12.86 2.11
C LEU A 177 -28.85 12.96 2.94
N ALA A 178 -28.50 14.16 3.43
CA ALA A 178 -27.33 14.35 4.29
C ALA A 178 -27.40 13.51 5.57
N SER A 179 -28.57 13.46 6.22
CA SER A 179 -28.77 12.66 7.42
C SER A 179 -28.71 11.14 7.16
N ALA A 180 -29.24 10.71 6.01
CA ALA A 180 -29.15 9.31 5.59
C ALA A 180 -27.70 8.90 5.31
N GLU A 181 -26.94 9.72 4.59
CA GLU A 181 -25.51 9.50 4.30
C GLU A 181 -24.72 9.43 5.61
N ALA A 182 -24.82 10.45 6.48
CA ALA A 182 -24.09 10.51 7.75
C ALA A 182 -24.36 9.30 8.67
N ARG A 183 -25.56 8.73 8.65
CA ARG A 183 -25.91 7.56 9.43
C ARG A 183 -25.43 6.27 8.79
N LEU A 184 -25.59 6.11 7.47
CA LEU A 184 -25.35 4.85 6.77
C LEU A 184 -23.88 4.64 6.44
N GLU A 185 -23.13 5.71 6.11
CA GLU A 185 -21.73 5.60 5.71
C GLU A 185 -20.86 4.86 6.74
N PRO A 186 -20.83 5.25 8.03
CA PRO A 186 -20.02 4.54 9.03
C PRO A 186 -20.47 3.08 9.23
N VAL A 187 -21.76 2.80 9.18
CA VAL A 187 -22.29 1.44 9.31
C VAL A 187 -21.85 0.56 8.15
N GLN A 188 -22.03 1.04 6.91
CA GLN A 188 -21.64 0.30 5.72
C GLN A 188 -20.12 0.10 5.65
N LEU A 189 -19.34 1.11 6.04
CA LEU A 189 -17.89 0.98 6.09
C LEU A 189 -17.43 -0.05 7.14
N ALA A 190 -18.05 -0.08 8.31
CA ALA A 190 -17.75 -1.06 9.35
C ALA A 190 -18.10 -2.49 8.89
N GLU A 191 -19.25 -2.67 8.23
CA GLU A 191 -19.66 -3.94 7.66
C GLU A 191 -18.68 -4.43 6.58
N VAL A 192 -18.30 -3.55 5.63
CA VAL A 192 -17.34 -3.89 4.58
C VAL A 192 -15.98 -4.27 5.18
N ARG A 193 -15.49 -3.52 6.17
CA ARG A 193 -14.24 -3.88 6.89
C ARG A 193 -14.32 -5.25 7.54
N SER A 194 -15.46 -5.58 8.14
CA SER A 194 -15.69 -6.91 8.73
C SER A 194 -15.64 -8.01 7.67
N LEU A 195 -16.30 -7.81 6.53
CA LEU A 195 -16.30 -8.75 5.41
C LEU A 195 -14.93 -8.91 4.75
N ARG A 196 -14.09 -7.88 4.81
CA ARG A 196 -12.74 -7.86 4.22
C ARG A 196 -11.62 -8.04 5.23
N ARG A 197 -11.92 -8.53 6.43
CA ARG A 197 -10.96 -8.68 7.54
C ARG A 197 -9.69 -9.43 7.13
N ASP A 198 -9.83 -10.51 6.40
CA ASP A 198 -8.67 -11.32 5.98
C ASP A 198 -7.75 -10.54 5.03
N GLN A 199 -8.34 -9.79 4.09
CA GLN A 199 -7.57 -8.96 3.16
C GLN A 199 -6.88 -7.79 3.89
N LEU A 200 -7.54 -7.20 4.89
CA LEU A 200 -6.94 -6.18 5.76
C LEU A 200 -5.76 -6.75 6.55
N THR A 201 -5.90 -7.94 7.12
CA THR A 201 -4.83 -8.63 7.85
C THR A 201 -3.65 -8.95 6.92
N VAL A 202 -3.93 -9.47 5.72
CA VAL A 202 -2.89 -9.74 4.72
C VAL A 202 -2.17 -8.45 4.31
N HIS A 203 -2.91 -7.37 4.07
CA HIS A 203 -2.32 -6.07 3.72
C HIS A 203 -1.37 -5.57 4.81
N GLU A 204 -1.78 -5.62 6.07
CA GLU A 204 -0.96 -5.17 7.20
C GLU A 204 0.31 -6.04 7.37
N GLN A 205 0.19 -7.36 7.23
CA GLN A 205 1.34 -8.28 7.27
C GLN A 205 2.37 -7.96 6.17
N LEU A 206 1.90 -7.76 4.93
CA LEU A 206 2.77 -7.43 3.80
C LEU A 206 3.39 -6.05 3.96
N ARG A 207 2.63 -5.07 4.47
CA ARG A 207 3.12 -3.72 4.76
C ARG A 207 4.20 -3.74 5.86
N THR A 208 4.00 -4.50 6.92
CA THR A 208 5.02 -4.67 7.99
C THR A 208 6.31 -5.25 7.42
N GLY A 209 6.23 -6.30 6.61
CA GLY A 209 7.41 -6.86 5.93
C GLY A 209 8.08 -5.86 4.98
N ALA A 210 7.29 -5.05 4.28
CA ALA A 210 7.82 -3.99 3.41
C ALA A 210 8.53 -2.89 4.20
N LEU A 211 8.06 -2.53 5.39
CA LEU A 211 8.72 -1.56 6.27
C LEU A 211 10.13 -2.00 6.67
N HIS A 212 10.31 -3.27 7.03
CA HIS A 212 11.64 -3.80 7.36
C HIS A 212 12.58 -3.73 6.15
N ARG A 213 12.12 -4.21 4.99
CA ARG A 213 12.92 -4.15 3.76
C ARG A 213 13.21 -2.71 3.32
N ALA A 214 12.27 -1.79 3.50
CA ALA A 214 12.46 -0.38 3.20
C ALA A 214 13.54 0.25 4.09
N ALA A 215 13.60 -0.09 5.38
CA ALA A 215 14.65 0.37 6.30
C ALA A 215 16.04 -0.12 5.85
N GLU A 216 16.16 -1.39 5.46
CA GLU A 216 17.41 -1.97 4.95
C GLU A 216 17.87 -1.28 3.65
N ILE A 217 16.96 -1.08 2.69
CA ILE A 217 17.23 -0.41 1.40
C ILE A 217 17.70 1.02 1.63
N SER A 218 17.02 1.75 2.53
CA SER A 218 17.35 3.14 2.86
C SER A 218 18.72 3.25 3.51
N ALA A 219 19.03 2.38 4.48
CA ALA A 219 20.34 2.34 5.14
C ALA A 219 21.47 2.05 4.13
N ALA A 220 21.28 1.04 3.27
CA ALA A 220 22.25 0.70 2.22
C ALA A 220 22.48 1.84 1.21
N HIS A 221 21.40 2.57 0.87
CA HIS A 221 21.49 3.71 -0.05
C HIS A 221 22.28 4.88 0.56
N HIS A 222 22.06 5.20 1.82
CA HIS A 222 22.78 6.26 2.53
C HIS A 222 24.27 5.93 2.69
N HIS A 223 24.62 4.69 2.99
CA HIS A 223 26.04 4.27 3.10
C HIS A 223 26.76 4.29 1.74
N GLY A 224 26.09 3.91 0.66
CA GLY A 224 26.69 3.94 -0.66
C GLY A 224 26.94 5.35 -1.22
N ASN A 225 26.17 6.34 -0.77
CA ASN A 225 26.30 7.73 -1.21
C ASN A 225 27.23 8.59 -0.33
N ASN A 226 27.72 8.05 0.78
CA ASN A 226 28.68 8.72 1.66
C ASN A 226 29.96 7.87 1.76
N PRO A 227 30.85 7.89 0.73
CA PRO A 227 32.14 7.26 0.85
C PRO A 227 32.88 7.97 1.99
N GLU A 228 33.10 7.26 3.09
CA GLU A 228 33.91 7.75 4.21
C GLU A 228 35.16 8.41 3.65
N LYS A 229 35.38 9.69 4.02
CA LYS A 229 36.69 10.32 3.90
C LYS A 229 37.66 9.40 4.64
N GLY A 230 38.46 8.68 3.88
CA GLY A 230 39.54 7.86 4.42
C GLY A 230 40.36 8.68 5.42
N PRO A 231 40.89 8.06 6.48
CA PRO A 231 41.71 8.78 7.42
C PRO A 231 42.87 9.43 6.67
N SER A 232 42.91 10.76 6.75
CA SER A 232 44.09 11.53 6.28
C SER A 232 45.26 11.03 7.09
N SER A 233 46.11 10.22 6.48
CA SER A 233 47.41 9.84 7.08
C SER A 233 48.25 11.11 7.28
N PRO A 234 48.90 11.22 8.43
CA PRO A 234 49.80 12.35 8.76
C PRO A 234 51.07 12.40 7.89
#